data_136af33ffe3b84e7da1c00354ae287f2
#
_entry.id   136af33ffe3b84e7da1c00354ae287f2
#
_cell.length_a   1.000
_cell.length_b   1.000
_cell.length_c   1.000
_cell.angle_alpha   90.00
_cell.angle_beta   90.00
_cell.angle_gamma   90.00
#
_symmetry.space_group_name_H-M   'P 1'
#
loop_
_entity.id
_entity.type
_entity.pdbx_description
1 polymer ?
#
loop_
_entity_poly.entity_id
_entity_poly.type
_entity_poly.pdbx_seq_one_letter_code
_entity_poly.pdbx_strand_id
1 'polypeptide(L)'
;LKKKLVGFALSLAMFCSVSVGSAFAETPLSAAVNAGLGSPYKWAGNTTNGFDCSGYTSWVFDKFGIELPHSSKGQAQAGQWVAADQLRPGDLVFYNTDGKGISHVGVYVGGGKFYHSATNKGVTITEMSESYYANRYVTARRILSDEQYKQLMTDSN
;
A
#
# COMPACT_ATOMS: atom_id res chain seq x y z
N LEU A 1 -39.18 -54.27 -38.56
CA LEU A 1 -39.31 -52.95 -37.82
C LEU A 1 -37.96 -52.54 -37.20
N LYS A 2 -37.18 -51.70 -37.86
CA LYS A 2 -35.85 -51.23 -37.37
C LYS A 2 -36.02 -49.94 -36.55
N LYS A 3 -35.80 -50.02 -35.24
CA LYS A 3 -35.75 -48.82 -34.35
C LYS A 3 -34.41 -48.17 -34.51
N LYS A 4 -34.39 -46.91 -34.99
CA LYS A 4 -33.21 -46.07 -35.02
C LYS A 4 -33.03 -45.42 -33.62
N LEU A 5 -31.94 -45.76 -32.95
CA LEU A 5 -31.48 -45.01 -31.78
C LEU A 5 -30.84 -43.71 -32.27
N VAL A 6 -31.42 -42.61 -31.85
CA VAL A 6 -30.80 -41.27 -31.99
C VAL A 6 -29.95 -41.04 -30.76
N GLY A 7 -28.63 -41.08 -30.95
CA GLY A 7 -27.68 -40.76 -29.91
C GLY A 7 -27.65 -39.24 -29.71
N PHE A 8 -28.01 -38.79 -28.50
CA PHE A 8 -27.88 -37.41 -28.09
C PHE A 8 -26.45 -37.20 -27.55
N ALA A 9 -25.59 -36.63 -28.37
CA ALA A 9 -24.24 -36.23 -27.93
C ALA A 9 -24.35 -34.95 -27.07
N LEU A 10 -24.20 -35.11 -25.75
CA LEU A 10 -24.11 -34.00 -24.81
C LEU A 10 -22.70 -33.42 -24.93
N SER A 11 -22.56 -32.33 -25.67
CA SER A 11 -21.33 -31.55 -25.73
C SER A 11 -21.16 -30.77 -24.43
N LEU A 12 -20.29 -31.28 -23.55
CA LEU A 12 -19.88 -30.57 -22.33
C LEU A 12 -18.88 -29.48 -22.73
N ALA A 13 -19.39 -28.26 -22.95
CA ALA A 13 -18.56 -27.10 -23.13
C ALA A 13 -17.89 -26.76 -21.80
N MET A 14 -16.62 -27.13 -21.67
CA MET A 14 -15.77 -26.78 -20.54
C MET A 14 -15.42 -25.30 -20.67
N PHE A 15 -16.18 -24.44 -19.98
CA PHE A 15 -15.81 -23.04 -19.80
C PHE A 15 -14.55 -22.99 -18.94
N CYS A 16 -13.38 -22.92 -19.57
CA CYS A 16 -12.17 -22.45 -18.93
C CYS A 16 -12.34 -20.96 -18.66
N SER A 17 -12.81 -20.61 -17.46
CA SER A 17 -12.71 -19.25 -16.96
C SER A 17 -11.23 -18.96 -16.71
N VAL A 18 -10.56 -18.35 -17.69
CA VAL A 18 -9.26 -17.73 -17.51
C VAL A 18 -9.50 -16.51 -16.63
N SER A 19 -9.35 -16.66 -15.33
CA SER A 19 -9.20 -15.51 -14.43
C SER A 19 -7.84 -14.90 -14.76
N VAL A 20 -7.84 -13.83 -15.56
CA VAL A 20 -6.69 -12.93 -15.69
C VAL A 20 -6.64 -12.10 -14.41
N GLY A 21 -6.34 -12.76 -13.29
CA GLY A 21 -5.87 -12.11 -12.09
C GLY A 21 -4.40 -11.82 -12.33
N SER A 22 -4.02 -10.54 -12.32
CA SER A 22 -2.62 -10.15 -12.16
C SER A 22 -2.16 -10.76 -10.83
N ALA A 23 -1.49 -11.89 -10.91
CA ALA A 23 -0.89 -12.53 -9.75
C ALA A 23 0.38 -11.75 -9.37
N PHE A 24 0.20 -10.56 -8.77
CA PHE A 24 1.17 -10.11 -7.80
C PHE A 24 0.85 -10.89 -6.54
N ALA A 25 1.72 -11.84 -6.20
CA ALA A 25 1.59 -12.58 -4.96
C ALA A 25 1.51 -11.59 -3.80
N GLU A 26 0.55 -11.82 -2.89
CA GLU A 26 0.34 -10.94 -1.75
C GLU A 26 1.48 -11.11 -0.75
N THR A 27 2.30 -10.09 -0.61
CA THR A 27 3.38 -10.07 0.39
C THR A 27 2.84 -9.59 1.74
N PRO A 28 3.48 -9.94 2.88
CA PRO A 28 3.09 -9.40 4.19
C PRO A 28 2.99 -7.87 4.20
N LEU A 29 3.90 -7.18 3.51
CA LEU A 29 3.85 -5.72 3.42
C LEU A 29 2.62 -5.25 2.63
N SER A 30 2.33 -5.84 1.47
CA SER A 30 1.15 -5.46 0.67
C SER A 30 -0.15 -5.74 1.42
N ALA A 31 -0.25 -6.88 2.12
CA ALA A 31 -1.39 -7.21 2.97
C ALA A 31 -1.59 -6.16 4.08
N ALA A 32 -0.50 -5.74 4.73
CA ALA A 32 -0.56 -4.76 5.82
C ALA A 32 -1.05 -3.38 5.34
N VAL A 33 -0.53 -2.88 4.21
CA VAL A 33 -0.98 -1.58 3.68
C VAL A 33 -2.41 -1.64 3.14
N ASN A 34 -2.78 -2.74 2.47
CA ASN A 34 -4.14 -2.94 1.95
C ASN A 34 -5.20 -3.05 3.06
N ALA A 35 -4.83 -3.58 4.22
CA ALA A 35 -5.77 -3.77 5.33
C ALA A 35 -6.41 -2.47 5.86
N GLY A 36 -5.76 -1.32 5.64
CA GLY A 36 -6.29 -0.01 6.00
C GLY A 36 -7.06 0.70 4.89
N LEU A 37 -7.04 0.16 3.66
CA LEU A 37 -7.61 0.83 2.48
C LEU A 37 -9.10 1.15 2.68
N GLY A 38 -9.50 2.37 2.34
CA GLY A 38 -10.90 2.83 2.47
C GLY A 38 -11.28 3.28 3.88
N SER A 39 -10.42 3.12 4.90
CA SER A 39 -10.68 3.71 6.22
C SER A 39 -10.78 5.23 6.14
N PRO A 40 -11.72 5.87 6.86
CA PRO A 40 -11.91 7.30 6.77
C PRO A 40 -10.73 8.09 7.37
N TYR A 41 -10.58 9.34 6.94
CA TYR A 41 -9.67 10.26 7.61
C TYR A 41 -10.24 10.72 8.95
N LYS A 42 -9.39 10.73 9.98
CA LYS A 42 -9.72 11.28 11.29
C LYS A 42 -8.47 11.91 11.89
N TRP A 43 -8.53 13.18 12.25
CA TRP A 43 -7.43 13.86 12.94
C TRP A 43 -7.03 13.11 14.22
N ALA A 44 -5.74 12.91 14.41
CA ALA A 44 -5.16 12.11 15.48
C ALA A 44 -5.64 10.64 15.54
N GLY A 45 -6.28 10.15 14.48
CA GLY A 45 -6.74 8.77 14.38
C GLY A 45 -5.62 7.80 14.04
N ASN A 46 -5.69 6.59 14.62
CA ASN A 46 -4.71 5.52 14.44
C ASN A 46 -5.34 4.11 14.39
N THR A 47 -6.61 4.03 14.06
CA THR A 47 -7.35 2.77 13.91
C THR A 47 -8.15 2.76 12.62
N THR A 48 -8.70 1.60 12.25
CA THR A 48 -9.58 1.47 11.08
C THR A 48 -10.87 2.28 11.16
N ASN A 49 -11.24 2.81 12.35
CA ASN A 49 -12.33 3.76 12.51
C ASN A 49 -11.97 5.19 12.06
N GLY A 50 -10.73 5.41 11.69
CA GLY A 50 -10.19 6.63 11.13
C GLY A 50 -8.71 6.80 11.42
N PHE A 51 -7.97 7.22 10.39
CA PHE A 51 -6.54 7.52 10.46
C PHE A 51 -6.26 8.95 10.03
N ASP A 52 -5.30 9.61 10.69
CA ASP A 52 -4.53 10.65 10.01
C ASP A 52 -3.35 10.03 9.25
N CYS A 53 -2.54 10.84 8.56
CA CYS A 53 -1.46 10.34 7.72
C CYS A 53 -0.42 9.53 8.50
N SER A 54 0.09 10.05 9.61
CA SER A 54 1.10 9.39 10.44
C SER A 54 0.51 8.29 11.32
N GLY A 55 -0.76 8.35 11.68
CA GLY A 55 -1.48 7.29 12.36
C GLY A 55 -1.64 6.04 11.49
N TYR A 56 -1.91 6.24 10.20
CA TYR A 56 -1.97 5.13 9.25
C TYR A 56 -0.60 4.46 9.07
N THR A 57 0.45 5.23 8.83
CA THR A 57 1.80 4.66 8.68
C THR A 57 2.27 3.96 9.94
N SER A 58 2.06 4.54 11.12
CA SER A 58 2.37 3.88 12.41
C SER A 58 1.63 2.56 12.56
N TRP A 59 0.33 2.53 12.26
CA TRP A 59 -0.49 1.33 12.34
C TRP A 59 -0.04 0.22 11.38
N VAL A 60 0.44 0.57 10.17
CA VAL A 60 1.01 -0.40 9.23
C VAL A 60 2.27 -1.03 9.80
N PHE A 61 3.21 -0.21 10.31
CA PHE A 61 4.51 -0.69 10.81
C PHE A 61 4.39 -1.41 12.15
N ASP A 62 3.40 -1.06 12.98
CA ASP A 62 3.11 -1.74 14.24
C ASP A 62 2.76 -3.23 14.05
N LYS A 63 2.16 -3.60 12.90
CA LYS A 63 1.93 -5.01 12.52
C LYS A 63 3.21 -5.83 12.40
N PHE A 64 4.35 -5.19 12.25
CA PHE A 64 5.68 -5.79 12.15
C PHE A 64 6.52 -5.57 13.42
N GLY A 65 5.91 -5.06 14.49
CA GLY A 65 6.59 -4.74 15.74
C GLY A 65 7.52 -3.52 15.65
N ILE A 66 7.30 -2.64 14.69
CA ILE A 66 8.09 -1.42 14.48
C ILE A 66 7.26 -0.22 14.93
N GLU A 67 7.66 0.38 16.06
CA GLU A 67 7.03 1.58 16.58
C GLU A 67 7.52 2.83 15.84
N LEU A 68 6.60 3.65 15.37
CA LEU A 68 6.86 4.94 14.75
C LEU A 68 6.16 6.06 15.53
N PRO A 69 6.77 7.26 15.64
CA PRO A 69 6.10 8.41 16.25
C PRO A 69 4.79 8.75 15.52
N HIS A 70 3.74 9.13 16.26
CA HIS A 70 2.48 9.56 15.67
C HIS A 70 2.59 11.04 15.22
N SER A 71 3.55 11.34 14.36
CA SER A 71 3.66 12.62 13.67
C SER A 71 4.55 12.47 12.42
N SER A 72 4.18 13.12 11.31
CA SER A 72 4.96 13.08 10.08
C SER A 72 6.37 13.64 10.27
N LYS A 73 6.52 14.71 11.06
CA LYS A 73 7.83 15.29 11.40
C LYS A 73 8.70 14.32 12.20
N GLY A 74 8.13 13.61 13.17
CA GLY A 74 8.83 12.59 13.94
C GLY A 74 9.26 11.41 13.10
N GLN A 75 8.38 10.91 12.23
CA GLN A 75 8.69 9.81 11.30
C GLN A 75 9.77 10.19 10.29
N ALA A 76 9.84 11.46 9.89
CA ALA A 76 10.89 11.96 9.00
C ALA A 76 12.30 11.97 9.64
N GLN A 77 12.40 11.75 10.95
CA GLN A 77 13.67 11.58 11.68
C GLN A 77 14.00 10.09 11.91
N ALA A 78 13.10 9.18 11.59
CA ALA A 78 13.30 7.74 11.77
C ALA A 78 14.09 7.14 10.61
N GLY A 79 14.72 5.98 10.87
CA GLY A 79 15.41 5.20 9.86
C GLY A 79 16.53 5.93 9.13
N GLN A 80 16.75 5.55 7.87
CA GLN A 80 17.80 6.11 7.02
C GLN A 80 17.21 6.94 5.88
N TRP A 81 17.89 8.01 5.50
CA TRP A 81 17.53 8.79 4.32
C TRP A 81 17.63 7.95 3.04
N VAL A 82 16.70 8.16 2.11
CA VAL A 82 16.65 7.50 0.80
C VAL A 82 16.45 8.53 -0.29
N ALA A 83 17.25 8.43 -1.35
CA ALA A 83 17.03 9.24 -2.55
C ALA A 83 15.74 8.81 -3.27
N ALA A 84 15.08 9.75 -3.93
CA ALA A 84 13.79 9.49 -4.59
C ALA A 84 13.86 8.43 -5.71
N ASP A 85 15.02 8.29 -6.37
CA ASP A 85 15.29 7.30 -7.39
C ASP A 85 15.73 5.93 -6.84
N GLN A 86 15.88 5.82 -5.51
CA GLN A 86 16.27 4.59 -4.80
C GLN A 86 15.16 4.03 -3.90
N LEU A 87 13.93 4.51 -4.07
CA LEU A 87 12.79 4.06 -3.30
C LEU A 87 12.48 2.57 -3.52
N ARG A 88 12.18 1.87 -2.44
CA ARG A 88 11.65 0.50 -2.46
C ARG A 88 10.38 0.38 -1.62
N PRO A 89 9.51 -0.61 -1.87
CA PRO A 89 8.30 -0.83 -1.06
C PRO A 89 8.63 -0.84 0.43
N GLY A 90 7.82 -0.13 1.24
CA GLY A 90 8.02 0.05 2.67
C GLY A 90 8.81 1.30 3.06
N ASP A 91 9.40 2.04 2.12
CA ASP A 91 9.96 3.35 2.42
C ASP A 91 8.83 4.35 2.72
N LEU A 92 9.06 5.26 3.66
CA LEU A 92 8.15 6.37 3.93
C LEU A 92 8.49 7.56 3.03
N VAL A 93 7.47 8.16 2.42
CA VAL A 93 7.59 9.35 1.59
C VAL A 93 6.90 10.53 2.25
N PHE A 94 7.53 11.70 2.25
CA PHE A 94 7.11 12.88 3.00
C PHE A 94 6.86 14.08 2.11
N TYR A 95 5.80 14.81 2.45
CA TYR A 95 5.33 15.95 1.65
C TYR A 95 5.05 17.19 2.52
N ASN A 96 5.26 18.36 1.92
CA ASN A 96 4.87 19.65 2.48
C ASN A 96 3.49 20.05 1.94
N THR A 97 2.44 19.68 2.66
CA THR A 97 1.05 19.96 2.26
C THR A 97 0.44 21.18 2.93
N ASP A 98 1.10 21.73 3.96
CA ASP A 98 0.64 22.91 4.71
C ASP A 98 1.43 24.20 4.40
N GLY A 99 2.46 24.10 3.54
CA GLY A 99 3.34 25.21 3.19
C GLY A 99 4.37 25.59 4.25
N LYS A 100 4.45 24.85 5.36
CA LYS A 100 5.34 25.15 6.50
C LYS A 100 6.43 24.10 6.74
N GLY A 101 6.46 23.05 5.93
CA GLY A 101 7.41 21.95 6.05
C GLY A 101 6.75 20.59 5.93
N ILE A 102 7.39 19.54 6.47
CA ILE A 102 6.84 18.20 6.46
C ILE A 102 5.55 18.17 7.26
N SER A 103 4.45 17.82 6.60
CA SER A 103 3.09 17.80 7.17
C SER A 103 2.27 16.59 6.72
N HIS A 104 2.81 15.78 5.80
CA HIS A 104 2.15 14.58 5.29
C HIS A 104 3.14 13.44 5.06
N VAL A 105 2.67 12.21 5.20
CA VAL A 105 3.46 10.99 5.03
C VAL A 105 2.62 9.86 4.43
N GLY A 106 3.27 9.00 3.67
CA GLY A 106 2.69 7.76 3.18
C GLY A 106 3.73 6.66 3.03
N VAL A 107 3.27 5.45 2.72
CA VAL A 107 4.10 4.26 2.50
C VAL A 107 4.24 4.03 1.01
N TYR A 108 5.47 4.07 0.49
CA TYR A 108 5.76 3.73 -0.90
C TYR A 108 5.57 2.22 -1.12
N VAL A 109 4.94 1.85 -2.23
CA VAL A 109 4.61 0.45 -2.53
C VAL A 109 5.19 -0.05 -3.86
N GLY A 110 6.06 0.75 -4.47
CA GLY A 110 6.62 0.45 -5.80
C GLY A 110 5.82 1.09 -6.93
N GLY A 111 6.38 1.07 -8.14
CA GLY A 111 5.70 1.58 -9.33
C GLY A 111 5.32 3.07 -9.29
N GLY A 112 6.03 3.87 -8.51
CA GLY A 112 5.73 5.30 -8.33
C GLY A 112 4.46 5.58 -7.51
N LYS A 113 3.96 4.61 -6.73
CA LYS A 113 2.72 4.72 -5.95
C LYS A 113 2.97 4.67 -4.46
N PHE A 114 2.11 5.34 -3.69
CA PHE A 114 2.14 5.30 -2.24
C PHE A 114 0.74 5.25 -1.64
N TYR A 115 0.64 4.59 -0.48
CA TYR A 115 -0.59 4.55 0.34
C TYR A 115 -0.49 5.61 1.42
N HIS A 116 -1.58 6.33 1.64
CA HIS A 116 -1.65 7.36 2.67
C HIS A 116 -3.09 7.62 3.09
N SER A 117 -3.29 8.20 4.26
CA SER A 117 -4.60 8.73 4.67
C SER A 117 -4.72 10.19 4.24
N ALA A 118 -5.50 10.43 3.19
CA ALA A 118 -5.77 11.77 2.66
C ALA A 118 -6.97 12.41 3.36
N THR A 119 -6.90 13.70 3.68
CA THR A 119 -7.93 14.42 4.44
C THR A 119 -9.33 14.30 3.86
N ASN A 120 -9.45 14.24 2.53
CA ASN A 120 -10.73 14.21 1.82
C ASN A 120 -11.15 12.83 1.31
N LYS A 121 -10.28 11.81 1.40
CA LYS A 121 -10.53 10.47 0.85
C LYS A 121 -10.33 9.35 1.86
N GLY A 122 -9.66 9.61 2.98
CA GLY A 122 -9.19 8.56 3.87
C GLY A 122 -8.00 7.80 3.28
N VAL A 123 -7.84 6.54 3.67
CA VAL A 123 -6.73 5.70 3.18
C VAL A 123 -6.96 5.33 1.73
N THR A 124 -6.04 5.74 0.89
CA THR A 124 -6.09 5.60 -0.57
C THR A 124 -4.68 5.37 -1.14
N ILE A 125 -4.63 4.94 -2.40
CA ILE A 125 -3.40 4.85 -3.18
C ILE A 125 -3.32 6.02 -4.15
N THR A 126 -2.14 6.62 -4.29
CA THR A 126 -1.91 7.78 -5.15
C THR A 126 -0.57 7.63 -5.87
N GLU A 127 -0.49 8.14 -7.09
CA GLU A 127 0.77 8.22 -7.83
C GLU A 127 1.60 9.42 -7.35
N MET A 128 2.87 9.19 -7.09
CA MET A 128 3.81 10.26 -6.70
C MET A 128 3.95 11.34 -7.80
N SER A 129 3.67 10.97 -9.04
CA SER A 129 3.70 11.86 -10.21
C SER A 129 2.48 12.80 -10.31
N GLU A 130 1.41 12.58 -9.53
CA GLU A 130 0.32 13.55 -9.48
C GLU A 130 0.87 14.93 -9.09
N SER A 131 0.53 15.97 -9.85
CA SER A 131 1.12 17.30 -9.73
C SER A 131 1.03 17.88 -8.31
N TYR A 132 -0.05 17.59 -7.59
CA TYR A 132 -0.20 18.00 -6.19
C TYR A 132 0.92 17.46 -5.30
N TYR A 133 1.22 16.17 -5.41
CA TYR A 133 2.25 15.51 -4.58
C TYR A 133 3.65 15.70 -5.15
N ALA A 134 3.83 15.64 -6.47
CA ALA A 134 5.13 15.84 -7.11
C ALA A 134 5.74 17.20 -6.73
N ASN A 135 4.93 18.25 -6.71
CA ASN A 135 5.36 19.60 -6.34
C ASN A 135 5.58 19.80 -4.82
N ARG A 136 5.20 18.83 -4.00
CA ARG A 136 5.25 18.92 -2.52
C ARG A 136 6.16 17.87 -1.88
N TYR A 137 6.76 17.02 -2.68
CA TYR A 137 7.71 16.03 -2.18
C TYR A 137 8.90 16.69 -1.47
N VAL A 138 9.26 16.18 -0.31
CA VAL A 138 10.37 16.70 0.50
C VAL A 138 11.49 15.69 0.62
N THR A 139 11.20 14.49 1.10
CA THR A 139 12.22 13.46 1.40
C THR A 139 11.59 12.09 1.56
N ALA A 140 12.44 11.07 1.74
CA ALA A 140 12.01 9.72 2.11
C ALA A 140 12.90 9.12 3.19
N ARG A 141 12.35 8.14 3.92
CA ARG A 141 13.02 7.39 4.97
C ARG A 141 12.82 5.89 4.80
N ARG A 142 13.88 5.13 4.95
CA ARG A 142 13.88 3.68 4.98
C ARG A 142 13.83 3.21 6.42
N ILE A 143 12.71 2.60 6.78
CA ILE A 143 12.45 2.09 8.14
C ILE A 143 12.90 0.63 8.25
N LEU A 144 12.64 -0.17 7.20
CA LEU A 144 12.95 -1.59 7.18
C LEU A 144 14.45 -1.83 6.94
N SER A 145 15.07 -2.67 7.76
CA SER A 145 16.38 -3.25 7.44
C SER A 145 16.27 -4.12 6.18
N ASP A 146 17.40 -4.47 5.59
CA ASP A 146 17.41 -5.36 4.41
C ASP A 146 16.85 -6.74 4.71
N GLU A 147 17.07 -7.24 5.92
CA GLU A 147 16.52 -8.51 6.36
C GLU A 147 15.01 -8.45 6.55
N GLN A 148 14.49 -7.44 7.25
CA GLN A 148 13.06 -7.21 7.39
C GLN A 148 12.38 -7.03 6.03
N TYR A 149 13.00 -6.26 5.13
CA TYR A 149 12.50 -6.07 3.78
C TYR A 149 12.35 -7.40 3.03
N LYS A 150 13.38 -8.26 3.06
CA LYS A 150 13.32 -9.58 2.42
C LYS A 150 12.18 -10.43 2.98
N GLN A 151 12.02 -10.47 4.31
CA GLN A 151 10.94 -11.22 4.95
C GLN A 151 9.55 -10.70 4.57
N LEU A 152 9.38 -9.38 4.52
CA LEU A 152 8.09 -8.74 4.25
C LEU A 152 7.73 -8.68 2.76
N MET A 153 8.68 -8.94 1.87
CA MET A 153 8.49 -9.02 0.42
C MET A 153 8.44 -10.46 -0.11
N THR A 154 8.60 -11.45 0.76
CA THR A 154 8.43 -12.86 0.38
C THR A 154 6.95 -13.19 0.33
N ASP A 155 6.54 -13.94 -0.70
CA ASP A 155 5.15 -14.38 -0.87
C ASP A 155 4.66 -15.15 0.37
N SER A 156 3.48 -14.81 0.84
CA SER A 156 2.77 -15.58 1.86
C SER A 156 2.23 -16.86 1.22
N ASN A 157 3.03 -17.95 1.27
CA ASN A 157 2.55 -19.30 0.88
C ASN A 157 1.72 -19.90 2.00
#